data_30d5c351969c5fbcdb04943d8f58ddcd
#
_entry.id   30d5c351969c5fbcdb04943d8f58ddcd
#
_cell.length_a   1.000
_cell.length_b   1.000
_cell.length_c   1.000
_cell.angle_alpha   90.00
_cell.angle_beta   90.00
_cell.angle_gamma   90.00
#
_symmetry.space_group_name_H-M   'P 1'
#
loop_
_entity.id
_entity.type
_entity.pdbx_description
1 polymer ?
#
loop_
_entity_poly.entity_id
_entity_poly.type
_entity_poly.pdbx_seq_one_letter_code
_entity_poly.pdbx_strand_id
1 'polypeptide(L)'
;MRFGRGGRRRWRFRRVPLAVLVAILAALLIWTVHEGRKPGPWQRVFATREGLTGGRLATGGIIRTGDHFVALPHPSALRRDVEVRYQGRALVVPVLDVGPWNIDDAYWENTQRPAAERGRGSYRTPVNRAGIDLSDATFATLGLRDNDFVEWRFVHRGYIPFPRVAAPAASAASAASAASAASAASAASDR
;
A
#
# COMPACT_ATOMS: atom_id res chain seq x y z
N MET A 1 -29.79 17.29 70.26
CA MET A 1 -29.30 16.67 69.02
C MET A 1 -29.22 17.75 67.94
N ARG A 2 -27.99 18.15 67.52
CA ARG A 2 -27.80 19.17 66.49
C ARG A 2 -27.45 18.44 65.19
N PHE A 3 -28.32 18.51 64.17
CA PHE A 3 -28.04 18.00 62.80
C PHE A 3 -27.11 18.96 62.07
N GLY A 4 -25.93 18.46 61.71
CA GLY A 4 -24.96 19.19 60.92
C GLY A 4 -25.44 19.35 59.46
N ARG A 5 -25.51 20.59 58.96
CA ARG A 5 -25.81 20.92 57.56
C ARG A 5 -24.63 20.53 56.69
N GLY A 6 -24.79 19.47 55.89
CA GLY A 6 -23.83 19.05 54.85
C GLY A 6 -23.73 20.12 53.78
N GLY A 7 -22.59 20.81 53.73
CA GLY A 7 -22.28 21.78 52.69
C GLY A 7 -22.10 21.10 51.34
N ARG A 8 -23.01 21.31 50.40
CA ARG A 8 -22.89 20.87 49.01
C ARG A 8 -21.74 21.66 48.34
N ARG A 9 -20.61 21.02 48.08
CA ARG A 9 -19.53 21.58 47.26
C ARG A 9 -20.07 21.78 45.85
N ARG A 10 -20.36 23.04 45.47
CA ARG A 10 -20.66 23.40 44.07
C ARG A 10 -19.37 23.33 43.29
N TRP A 11 -19.23 22.30 42.44
CA TRP A 11 -18.19 22.22 41.45
C TRP A 11 -18.41 23.35 40.44
N ARG A 12 -17.56 24.39 40.48
CA ARG A 12 -17.53 25.45 39.45
C ARG A 12 -16.78 24.86 38.24
N PHE A 13 -17.50 24.32 37.27
CA PHE A 13 -16.91 24.04 35.98
C PHE A 13 -16.42 25.36 35.35
N ARG A 14 -15.12 25.59 35.35
CA ARG A 14 -14.52 26.71 34.63
C ARG A 14 -14.81 26.47 33.15
N ARG A 15 -15.58 27.37 32.54
CA ARG A 15 -15.84 27.33 31.08
C ARG A 15 -14.51 27.40 30.36
N VAL A 16 -14.15 26.37 29.59
CA VAL A 16 -12.95 26.39 28.75
C VAL A 16 -13.19 27.44 27.67
N PRO A 17 -12.28 28.42 27.49
CA PRO A 17 -12.44 29.43 26.43
C PRO A 17 -12.56 28.76 25.07
N LEU A 18 -13.45 29.26 24.20
CA LEU A 18 -13.64 28.75 22.84
C LEU A 18 -12.32 28.66 22.07
N ALA A 19 -11.46 29.66 22.24
CA ALA A 19 -10.13 29.68 21.61
C ALA A 19 -9.27 28.47 21.98
N VAL A 20 -9.35 27.98 23.21
CA VAL A 20 -8.61 26.78 23.66
C VAL A 20 -9.16 25.52 22.98
N LEU A 21 -10.49 25.42 22.86
CA LEU A 21 -11.12 24.28 22.13
C LEU A 21 -10.74 24.28 20.66
N VAL A 22 -10.75 25.45 19.99
CA VAL A 22 -10.34 25.58 18.59
C VAL A 22 -8.86 25.21 18.43
N ALA A 23 -7.98 25.66 19.33
CA ALA A 23 -6.56 25.30 19.28
C ALA A 23 -6.33 23.79 19.46
N ILE A 24 -7.05 23.14 20.37
CA ILE A 24 -6.98 21.68 20.57
C ILE A 24 -7.44 20.94 19.32
N LEU A 25 -8.56 21.33 18.72
CA LEU A 25 -9.08 20.72 17.49
C LEU A 25 -8.11 20.89 16.31
N ALA A 26 -7.53 22.08 16.15
CA ALA A 26 -6.52 22.33 15.13
C ALA A 26 -5.26 21.48 15.34
N ALA A 27 -4.78 21.38 16.58
CA ALA A 27 -3.63 20.54 16.91
C ALA A 27 -3.91 19.04 16.65
N LEU A 28 -5.09 18.55 17.00
CA LEU A 28 -5.51 17.17 16.72
C LEU A 28 -5.59 16.92 15.21
N LEU A 29 -6.14 17.87 14.44
CA LEU A 29 -6.21 17.76 12.99
C LEU A 29 -4.82 17.71 12.36
N ILE A 30 -3.92 18.61 12.76
CA ILE A 30 -2.52 18.61 12.29
C ILE A 30 -1.83 17.29 12.64
N TRP A 31 -2.02 16.81 13.86
CA TRP A 31 -1.44 15.54 14.31
C TRP A 31 -1.97 14.35 13.50
N THR A 32 -3.29 14.24 13.26
CA THR A 32 -3.88 13.16 12.46
C THR A 32 -3.38 13.18 11.01
N VAL A 33 -3.29 14.36 10.40
CA VAL A 33 -2.74 14.52 9.04
C VAL A 33 -1.27 14.12 8.99
N HIS A 34 -0.48 14.53 9.98
CA HIS A 34 0.95 14.19 10.05
C HIS A 34 1.15 12.67 10.23
N GLU A 35 0.39 12.04 11.13
CA GLU A 35 0.47 10.60 11.37
C GLU A 35 0.04 9.79 10.14
N GLY A 36 -1.00 10.25 9.43
CA GLY A 36 -1.47 9.62 8.20
C GLY A 36 -0.46 9.66 7.05
N ARG A 37 0.49 10.61 7.06
CA ARG A 37 1.57 10.70 6.06
C ARG A 37 2.76 9.78 6.32
N LYS A 38 2.86 9.19 7.50
CA LYS A 38 3.93 8.23 7.80
C LYS A 38 3.73 6.93 7.01
N PRO A 39 4.81 6.27 6.59
CA PRO A 39 4.70 4.95 6.00
C PRO A 39 4.09 3.94 6.97
N GLY A 40 3.39 2.96 6.40
CA GLY A 40 2.90 1.81 7.15
C GLY A 40 4.03 0.90 7.64
N PRO A 41 3.74 -0.05 8.53
CA PRO A 41 4.70 -1.09 8.92
C PRO A 41 4.99 -2.02 7.74
N TRP A 42 6.21 -2.57 7.70
CA TRP A 42 6.57 -3.59 6.74
C TRP A 42 5.82 -4.89 7.01
N GLN A 43 5.32 -5.48 5.93
CA GLN A 43 4.69 -6.80 5.89
C GLN A 43 5.56 -7.71 5.03
N ARG A 44 5.96 -8.87 5.55
CA ARG A 44 6.65 -9.89 4.76
C ARG A 44 5.67 -11.01 4.44
N VAL A 45 5.30 -11.17 3.18
CA VAL A 45 4.26 -12.12 2.73
C VAL A 45 4.70 -12.84 1.46
N PHE A 46 4.11 -13.99 1.20
CA PHE A 46 4.31 -14.71 -0.04
C PHE A 46 3.57 -13.97 -1.17
N ALA A 47 4.29 -13.68 -2.25
CA ALA A 47 3.78 -12.99 -3.42
C ALA A 47 3.63 -13.96 -4.59
N THR A 48 2.56 -13.77 -5.35
CA THR A 48 2.32 -14.50 -6.59
C THR A 48 2.23 -13.53 -7.76
N ARG A 49 2.42 -14.08 -8.95
CA ARG A 49 2.28 -13.36 -10.21
C ARG A 49 0.82 -13.39 -10.64
N GLU A 50 0.23 -12.26 -10.94
CA GLU A 50 -1.18 -12.16 -11.29
C GLU A 50 -1.50 -12.65 -12.71
N GLY A 51 -0.68 -12.32 -13.72
CA GLY A 51 -0.70 -12.92 -15.04
C GLY A 51 -2.00 -12.75 -15.86
N LEU A 52 -2.87 -11.80 -15.53
CA LEU A 52 -4.22 -11.66 -16.06
C LEU A 52 -4.35 -10.56 -17.13
N THR A 53 -3.37 -10.41 -18.03
CA THR A 53 -3.45 -9.42 -19.14
C THR A 53 -4.78 -9.57 -19.90
N GLY A 54 -5.50 -8.46 -20.10
CA GLY A 54 -6.85 -8.43 -20.67
C GLY A 54 -7.97 -8.59 -19.65
N GLY A 55 -7.65 -8.98 -18.39
CA GLY A 55 -8.61 -9.06 -17.30
C GLY A 55 -9.05 -7.67 -16.81
N ARG A 56 -10.12 -7.65 -16.04
CA ARG A 56 -10.66 -6.41 -15.46
C ARG A 56 -10.16 -6.24 -14.03
N LEU A 57 -9.62 -5.07 -13.73
CA LEU A 57 -9.23 -4.66 -12.39
C LEU A 57 -10.46 -4.34 -11.53
N ALA A 58 -10.37 -4.53 -10.22
CA ALA A 58 -11.40 -4.10 -9.26
C ALA A 58 -11.65 -2.59 -9.30
N THR A 59 -10.66 -1.80 -9.74
CA THR A 59 -10.81 -0.34 -9.98
C THR A 59 -11.52 0.00 -11.30
N GLY A 60 -11.91 -0.99 -12.12
CA GLY A 60 -12.68 -0.83 -13.36
C GLY A 60 -11.85 -0.77 -14.65
N GLY A 61 -10.51 -0.71 -14.56
CA GLY A 61 -9.60 -0.72 -15.71
C GLY A 61 -9.44 -2.11 -16.32
N ILE A 62 -8.75 -2.17 -17.48
CA ILE A 62 -8.29 -3.42 -18.11
C ILE A 62 -6.79 -3.53 -17.89
N ILE A 63 -6.31 -4.72 -17.49
CA ILE A 63 -4.89 -5.01 -17.29
C ILE A 63 -4.19 -5.02 -18.65
N ARG A 64 -3.16 -4.20 -18.79
CA ARG A 64 -2.32 -4.13 -19.99
C ARG A 64 -0.94 -4.70 -19.71
N THR A 65 -0.29 -5.21 -20.73
CA THR A 65 1.13 -5.56 -20.65
C THR A 65 1.94 -4.33 -20.25
N GLY A 66 2.73 -4.43 -19.19
CA GLY A 66 3.53 -3.32 -18.68
C GLY A 66 2.88 -2.49 -17.57
N ASP A 67 1.63 -2.74 -17.23
CA ASP A 67 0.98 -2.07 -16.08
C ASP A 67 1.62 -2.52 -14.76
N HIS A 68 2.13 -1.55 -13.99
CA HIS A 68 2.67 -1.78 -12.65
C HIS A 68 1.57 -1.59 -11.60
N PHE A 69 1.20 -2.66 -10.92
CA PHE A 69 0.25 -2.63 -9.81
C PHE A 69 0.39 -3.87 -8.93
N VAL A 70 -0.33 -3.88 -7.83
CA VAL A 70 -0.51 -5.05 -6.97
C VAL A 70 -1.99 -5.25 -6.66
N ALA A 71 -2.36 -6.49 -6.30
CA ALA A 71 -3.62 -6.81 -5.65
C ALA A 71 -3.37 -7.13 -4.18
N LEU A 72 -4.26 -6.63 -3.32
CA LEU A 72 -4.30 -6.93 -1.88
C LEU A 72 -5.69 -7.44 -1.50
N PRO A 73 -5.80 -8.35 -0.54
CA PRO A 73 -7.04 -9.12 -0.30
C PRO A 73 -8.14 -8.36 0.47
N HIS A 74 -8.23 -7.04 0.29
CA HIS A 74 -9.31 -6.22 0.86
C HIS A 74 -9.49 -4.90 0.11
N PRO A 75 -10.74 -4.46 -0.17
CA PRO A 75 -11.03 -3.24 -0.92
C PRO A 75 -10.49 -1.94 -0.28
N SER A 76 -10.26 -1.90 1.05
CA SER A 76 -9.70 -0.72 1.73
C SER A 76 -8.29 -0.36 1.27
N ALA A 77 -7.60 -1.29 0.57
CA ALA A 77 -6.29 -1.03 0.00
C ALA A 77 -6.35 -0.35 -1.38
N LEU A 78 -7.48 -0.43 -2.08
CA LEU A 78 -7.59 0.09 -3.46
C LEU A 78 -7.20 1.56 -3.56
N ARG A 79 -6.48 1.88 -4.64
CA ARG A 79 -6.00 3.23 -4.96
C ARG A 79 -4.99 3.82 -3.97
N ARG A 80 -4.46 3.01 -3.07
CA ARG A 80 -3.32 3.37 -2.22
C ARG A 80 -2.03 2.94 -2.89
N ASP A 81 -0.95 3.65 -2.62
CA ASP A 81 0.37 3.27 -3.09
C ASP A 81 1.08 2.41 -2.04
N VAL A 82 1.77 1.39 -2.52
CA VAL A 82 2.60 0.51 -1.72
C VAL A 82 4.04 0.50 -2.24
N GLU A 83 4.98 0.48 -1.32
CA GLU A 83 6.38 0.17 -1.61
C GLU A 83 6.56 -1.34 -1.45
N VAL A 84 7.01 -2.00 -2.52
CA VAL A 84 7.33 -3.44 -2.52
C VAL A 84 8.83 -3.61 -2.67
N ARG A 85 9.44 -4.52 -1.89
CA ARG A 85 10.88 -4.82 -1.91
C ARG A 85 11.13 -6.29 -2.12
N TYR A 86 12.14 -6.58 -2.93
CA TYR A 86 12.65 -7.92 -3.16
C TYR A 86 14.14 -7.87 -3.46
N GLN A 87 14.97 -8.59 -2.70
CA GLN A 87 16.41 -8.75 -2.91
C GLN A 87 17.15 -7.43 -3.24
N GLY A 88 16.93 -6.39 -2.44
CA GLY A 88 17.57 -5.08 -2.60
C GLY A 88 16.95 -4.17 -3.65
N ARG A 89 15.98 -4.63 -4.44
CA ARG A 89 15.19 -3.81 -5.34
C ARG A 89 13.95 -3.31 -4.64
N ALA A 90 13.46 -2.13 -5.00
CA ALA A 90 12.24 -1.54 -4.47
C ALA A 90 11.45 -0.85 -5.58
N LEU A 91 10.13 -0.91 -5.50
CA LEU A 91 9.24 -0.25 -6.43
C LEU A 91 8.00 0.27 -5.68
N VAL A 92 7.58 1.48 -6.00
CA VAL A 92 6.30 2.02 -5.52
C VAL A 92 5.25 1.84 -6.61
N VAL A 93 4.17 1.15 -6.26
CA VAL A 93 3.09 0.82 -7.20
C VAL A 93 1.72 1.01 -6.56
N PRO A 94 0.67 1.33 -7.34
CA PRO A 94 -0.68 1.42 -6.82
C PRO A 94 -1.30 0.03 -6.57
N VAL A 95 -2.20 -0.04 -5.60
CA VAL A 95 -3.13 -1.17 -5.42
C VAL A 95 -4.32 -0.94 -6.35
N LEU A 96 -4.47 -1.76 -7.40
CA LEU A 96 -5.53 -1.61 -8.39
C LEU A 96 -6.52 -2.76 -8.42
N ASP A 97 -6.18 -3.88 -7.75
CA ASP A 97 -7.03 -5.05 -7.72
C ASP A 97 -7.21 -5.62 -6.31
N VAL A 98 -8.18 -6.53 -6.16
CA VAL A 98 -8.49 -7.21 -4.90
C VAL A 98 -8.21 -8.71 -5.05
N GLY A 99 -7.30 -9.20 -4.26
CA GLY A 99 -6.79 -10.57 -4.26
C GLY A 99 -5.48 -10.65 -3.48
N PRO A 100 -4.83 -11.82 -3.41
CA PRO A 100 -5.27 -13.14 -3.80
C PRO A 100 -6.21 -13.80 -2.78
N TRP A 101 -7.01 -14.78 -3.24
CA TRP A 101 -7.84 -15.71 -2.44
C TRP A 101 -8.94 -15.08 -1.59
N ASN A 102 -8.78 -13.82 -1.16
CA ASN A 102 -9.66 -13.12 -0.24
C ASN A 102 -10.07 -11.75 -0.76
N ILE A 103 -11.24 -11.29 -0.31
CA ILE A 103 -11.76 -9.95 -0.56
C ILE A 103 -12.10 -9.23 0.76
N ASP A 104 -11.79 -9.84 1.91
CA ASP A 104 -12.16 -9.40 3.25
C ASP A 104 -11.02 -9.57 4.27
N ASP A 105 -9.78 -9.75 3.80
CA ASP A 105 -8.60 -9.99 4.65
C ASP A 105 -7.67 -8.76 4.69
N ALA A 106 -8.01 -7.79 5.54
CA ALA A 106 -7.14 -6.63 5.81
C ALA A 106 -6.06 -6.97 6.86
N TYR A 107 -5.28 -8.01 6.64
CA TYR A 107 -4.28 -8.53 7.60
C TYR A 107 -3.28 -7.48 8.09
N TRP A 108 -3.03 -6.42 7.33
CA TRP A 108 -2.11 -5.33 7.69
C TRP A 108 -2.64 -4.42 8.80
N GLU A 109 -3.96 -4.37 9.04
CA GLU A 109 -4.56 -3.48 10.05
C GLU A 109 -4.34 -3.99 11.47
N ASN A 110 -4.27 -5.32 11.64
CA ASN A 110 -4.20 -5.97 12.95
C ASN A 110 -2.87 -6.72 13.17
N THR A 111 -1.81 -6.41 12.39
CA THR A 111 -0.52 -7.12 12.44
C THR A 111 -0.66 -8.66 12.32
N GLN A 112 -1.72 -9.12 11.67
CA GLN A 112 -1.99 -10.53 11.43
C GLN A 112 -1.24 -11.03 10.19
N ARG A 113 -1.20 -12.35 10.03
CA ARG A 113 -0.71 -12.99 8.81
C ARG A 113 -1.87 -13.17 7.84
N PRO A 114 -1.62 -13.14 6.51
CA PRO A 114 -2.66 -13.41 5.52
C PRO A 114 -3.47 -14.67 5.83
N ALA A 115 -4.78 -14.61 5.68
CA ALA A 115 -5.65 -15.75 5.95
C ALA A 115 -5.31 -16.95 5.05
N ALA A 116 -4.82 -16.69 3.82
CA ALA A 116 -4.34 -17.72 2.90
C ALA A 116 -3.17 -18.54 3.44
N GLU A 117 -2.34 -18.00 4.35
CA GLU A 117 -1.28 -18.78 5.03
C GLU A 117 -1.83 -19.89 5.92
N ARG A 118 -3.07 -19.77 6.34
CA ARG A 118 -3.81 -20.77 7.13
C ARG A 118 -4.80 -21.56 6.28
N GLY A 119 -4.68 -21.52 4.94
CA GLY A 119 -5.58 -22.19 4.01
C GLY A 119 -7.00 -21.61 4.00
N ARG A 120 -7.19 -20.33 4.44
CA ARG A 120 -8.49 -19.67 4.47
C ARG A 120 -8.64 -18.71 3.29
N GLY A 121 -9.65 -18.94 2.46
CA GLY A 121 -10.05 -18.05 1.37
C GLY A 121 -11.51 -17.69 1.48
N SER A 122 -11.89 -16.45 1.16
CA SER A 122 -13.27 -15.97 1.27
C SER A 122 -14.12 -16.29 0.04
N TYR A 123 -13.53 -16.48 -1.13
CA TYR A 123 -14.26 -16.81 -2.35
C TYR A 123 -13.78 -18.10 -3.05
N ARG A 124 -12.61 -18.62 -2.72
CA ARG A 124 -12.09 -19.94 -3.14
C ARG A 124 -11.00 -20.44 -2.21
N THR A 125 -10.79 -21.75 -2.21
CA THR A 125 -9.73 -22.37 -1.40
C THR A 125 -8.35 -21.96 -1.92
N PRO A 126 -7.46 -21.41 -1.07
CA PRO A 126 -6.11 -21.09 -1.45
C PRO A 126 -5.30 -22.34 -1.83
N VAL A 127 -4.65 -22.32 -3.00
CA VAL A 127 -3.69 -23.36 -3.42
C VAL A 127 -2.25 -22.99 -3.05
N ASN A 128 -2.03 -21.75 -2.57
CA ASN A 128 -0.76 -21.26 -2.04
C ASN A 128 -1.01 -20.31 -0.88
N ARG A 129 0.06 -19.76 -0.29
CA ARG A 129 0.01 -18.86 0.87
C ARG A 129 0.05 -17.39 0.51
N ALA A 130 -0.31 -17.03 -0.73
CA ALA A 130 -0.16 -15.66 -1.21
C ALA A 130 -0.97 -14.66 -0.39
N GLY A 131 -0.30 -13.58 0.02
CA GLY A 131 -0.88 -12.42 0.68
C GLY A 131 -0.90 -11.16 -0.21
N ILE A 132 -0.25 -11.23 -1.37
CA ILE A 132 -0.18 -10.17 -2.37
C ILE A 132 -0.01 -10.79 -3.75
N ASP A 133 -0.68 -10.23 -4.77
CA ASP A 133 -0.38 -10.52 -6.16
C ASP A 133 0.33 -9.33 -6.80
N LEU A 134 1.33 -9.61 -7.62
CA LEU A 134 2.10 -8.64 -8.37
C LEU A 134 1.76 -8.75 -9.86
N SER A 135 1.47 -7.62 -10.52
CA SER A 135 1.35 -7.61 -11.98
C SER A 135 2.61 -8.15 -12.64
N ASP A 136 2.52 -8.65 -13.88
CA ASP A 136 3.66 -9.16 -14.63
C ASP A 136 4.83 -8.17 -14.68
N ALA A 137 4.53 -6.90 -14.92
CA ALA A 137 5.53 -5.84 -14.99
C ALA A 137 6.19 -5.57 -13.63
N THR A 138 5.40 -5.54 -12.53
CA THR A 138 5.91 -5.38 -11.17
C THR A 138 6.81 -6.54 -10.78
N PHE A 139 6.36 -7.77 -11.05
CA PHE A 139 7.09 -9.00 -10.78
C PHE A 139 8.45 -9.03 -11.48
N ALA A 140 8.46 -8.72 -12.79
CA ALA A 140 9.68 -8.67 -13.61
C ALA A 140 10.63 -7.54 -13.17
N THR A 141 10.11 -6.34 -12.88
CA THR A 141 10.91 -5.18 -12.46
C THR A 141 11.61 -5.42 -11.12
N LEU A 142 10.94 -6.10 -10.19
CA LEU A 142 11.54 -6.52 -8.92
C LEU A 142 12.55 -7.66 -9.09
N GLY A 143 12.55 -8.35 -10.24
CA GLY A 143 13.48 -9.43 -10.57
C GLY A 143 13.10 -10.78 -10.00
N LEU A 144 11.83 -10.97 -9.65
CA LEU A 144 11.31 -12.29 -9.29
C LEU A 144 11.35 -13.19 -10.54
N ARG A 145 11.74 -14.44 -10.35
CA ARG A 145 11.67 -15.50 -11.39
C ARG A 145 10.53 -16.47 -11.10
N ASP A 146 10.30 -16.72 -9.80
CA ASP A 146 9.24 -17.55 -9.28
C ASP A 146 8.52 -16.82 -8.12
N ASN A 147 7.39 -17.34 -7.69
CA ASN A 147 6.68 -16.87 -6.54
C ASN A 147 7.56 -16.97 -5.28
N ASP A 148 7.69 -15.90 -4.53
CA ASP A 148 8.58 -15.83 -3.37
C ASP A 148 8.08 -14.82 -2.34
N PHE A 149 8.73 -14.76 -1.18
CA PHE A 149 8.44 -13.78 -0.16
C PHE A 149 8.96 -12.40 -0.55
N VAL A 150 8.08 -11.41 -0.49
CA VAL A 150 8.41 -9.99 -0.63
C VAL A 150 8.13 -9.24 0.65
N GLU A 151 8.73 -8.07 0.79
CA GLU A 151 8.33 -7.10 1.82
C GLU A 151 7.56 -5.97 1.16
N TRP A 152 6.46 -5.57 1.78
CA TRP A 152 5.69 -4.42 1.31
C TRP A 152 5.15 -3.58 2.45
N ARG A 153 4.86 -2.31 2.18
CA ARG A 153 4.18 -1.40 3.10
C ARG A 153 3.38 -0.35 2.34
N PHE A 154 2.37 0.21 2.97
CA PHE A 154 1.78 1.43 2.42
C PHE A 154 2.77 2.59 2.49
N VAL A 155 2.87 3.38 1.42
CA VAL A 155 3.67 4.60 1.38
C VAL A 155 3.14 5.62 2.39
N HIS A 156 1.82 5.66 2.57
CA HIS A 156 1.14 6.45 3.60
C HIS A 156 0.22 5.56 4.43
N ARG A 157 0.31 5.67 5.76
CA ARG A 157 -0.49 4.86 6.69
C ARG A 157 -1.99 5.15 6.57
N GLY A 158 -2.37 6.43 6.43
CA GLY A 158 -3.74 6.86 6.18
C GLY A 158 -4.10 6.86 4.69
N TYR A 159 -5.38 6.68 4.37
CA TYR A 159 -5.89 6.96 3.02
C TYR A 159 -5.82 8.47 2.80
N ILE A 160 -4.92 8.92 1.94
CA ILE A 160 -4.85 10.31 1.50
C ILE A 160 -5.43 10.32 0.08
N PRO A 161 -6.63 10.87 -0.15
CA PRO A 161 -7.17 11.04 -1.49
C PRO A 161 -6.40 12.18 -2.18
N PHE A 162 -5.21 11.91 -2.71
CA PHE A 162 -4.53 12.85 -3.57
C PHE A 162 -4.88 12.59 -5.04
N PRO A 163 -4.99 13.66 -5.85
CA PRO A 163 -4.98 13.49 -7.29
C PRO A 163 -3.66 12.80 -7.67
N ARG A 164 -3.75 11.74 -8.48
CA ARG A 164 -2.57 11.03 -8.98
C ARG A 164 -1.58 12.02 -9.58
N VAL A 165 -0.44 12.18 -8.96
CA VAL A 165 0.75 12.55 -9.71
C VAL A 165 1.06 11.34 -10.58
N ALA A 166 1.04 11.51 -11.89
CA ALA A 166 1.44 10.46 -12.83
C ALA A 166 2.75 9.85 -12.33
N ALA A 167 2.82 8.50 -12.32
CA ALA A 167 4.05 7.81 -11.96
C ALA A 167 5.20 8.47 -12.74
N PRO A 168 6.35 8.78 -12.10
CA PRO A 168 7.50 9.29 -12.83
C PRO A 168 7.76 8.31 -13.96
N ALA A 169 7.73 8.81 -15.19
CA ALA A 169 8.08 8.03 -16.37
C ALA A 169 9.38 7.30 -16.03
N ALA A 170 9.38 5.98 -16.24
CA ALA A 170 10.52 5.12 -15.97
C ALA A 170 11.78 5.86 -16.36
N SER A 171 12.66 6.06 -15.37
CA SER A 171 13.83 6.93 -15.45
C SER A 171 14.52 6.80 -16.82
N ALA A 172 14.71 7.91 -17.52
CA ALA A 172 15.44 8.03 -18.78
C ALA A 172 16.87 7.45 -18.74
N ALA A 173 17.35 7.04 -17.59
CA ALA A 173 18.62 6.35 -17.40
C ALA A 173 18.69 4.97 -18.07
N SER A 174 17.54 4.26 -18.23
CA SER A 174 17.51 2.97 -18.94
C SER A 174 17.58 3.13 -20.46
N ALA A 175 17.05 4.24 -20.99
CA ALA A 175 17.09 4.53 -22.43
C ALA A 175 18.50 4.95 -22.90
N ALA A 176 19.26 5.65 -22.08
CA ALA A 176 20.64 6.05 -22.40
C ALA A 176 21.60 4.84 -22.47
N SER A 177 21.40 3.82 -21.63
CA SER A 177 22.21 2.59 -21.66
C SER A 177 21.95 1.74 -22.91
N ALA A 178 20.69 1.69 -23.40
CA ALA A 178 20.34 0.96 -24.61
C ALA A 178 20.86 1.64 -25.87
N ALA A 179 20.84 2.98 -25.93
CA ALA A 179 21.39 3.75 -27.06
C ALA A 179 22.91 3.62 -27.16
N SER A 180 23.64 3.57 -26.05
CA SER A 180 25.09 3.37 -26.03
C SER A 180 25.49 1.98 -26.51
N ALA A 181 24.70 0.93 -26.20
CA ALA A 181 24.96 -0.42 -26.67
C ALA A 181 24.72 -0.59 -28.19
N ALA A 182 23.70 0.07 -28.74
CA ALA A 182 23.40 0.04 -30.17
C ALA A 182 24.47 0.75 -31.01
N SER A 183 25.03 1.87 -30.49
CA SER A 183 26.09 2.60 -31.16
C SER A 183 27.42 1.79 -31.21
N ALA A 184 27.70 1.01 -30.16
CA ALA A 184 28.90 0.15 -30.14
C ALA A 184 28.82 -1.04 -31.11
N ALA A 185 27.62 -1.59 -31.33
CA ALA A 185 27.39 -2.69 -32.25
C ALA A 185 27.53 -2.27 -33.74
N SER A 186 27.11 -1.04 -34.08
CA SER A 186 27.26 -0.51 -35.46
C SER A 186 28.72 -0.26 -35.85
N ALA A 187 29.57 0.15 -34.90
CA ALA A 187 30.99 0.41 -35.16
C ALA A 187 31.85 -0.86 -35.33
N ALA A 188 31.33 -2.03 -34.95
CA ALA A 188 32.03 -3.31 -35.10
C ALA A 188 31.73 -4.04 -36.42
N SER A 189 30.72 -3.59 -37.19
CA SER A 189 30.31 -4.21 -38.47
C SER A 189 31.01 -3.62 -39.70
N ASP A 190 31.79 -2.56 -39.55
CA ASP A 190 32.47 -1.85 -40.65
C ASP A 190 33.99 -2.08 -40.66
N ARG A 191 34.46 -3.25 -40.19
CA ARG A 191 35.88 -3.67 -40.35
C ARG A 191 35.99 -5.06 -40.92
#